data_a440bb21d7a73ff2a6bd64dd57af2476
#
_entry.id   a440bb21d7a73ff2a6bd64dd57af2476
#
_cell.length_a   1.000
_cell.length_b   1.000
_cell.length_c   1.000
_cell.angle_alpha   90.00
_cell.angle_beta   90.00
_cell.angle_gamma   90.00
#
_symmetry.space_group_name_H-M   'P 1'
#
loop_
_entity.id
_entity.type
_entity.pdbx_description
1 polymer ?
#
loop_
_entity_poly.entity_id
_entity_poly.type
_entity_poly.pdbx_seq_one_letter_code
_entity_poly.pdbx_strand_id
1 'polypeptide(L)'
;NIVKIYDVGFSDEIQFIVMEYIDGITLKEFIEQQGVLRWKDALHFVTQILRALQHAHDKGIVHRDIKPQNIMLFPDGTIKVMDFGIARFSRIDGKTLSDKTIGSVHYISPEQARGDMTDERSDIYSVGVMLYEMLTGRKPFDGENPVAIALKHMQEDPVPPREIMPSIPEALEE
;
A
#
# COMPACT_ATOMS: atom_id res chain seq x y z
N ASN A 1 -3.99 13.50 6.76
CA ASN A 1 -4.10 12.14 6.18
C ASN A 1 -2.97 11.19 6.63
N ILE A 2 -2.22 11.52 7.71
CA ILE A 2 -1.21 10.65 8.33
C ILE A 2 -1.61 10.42 9.79
N VAL A 3 -1.45 9.20 10.29
CA VAL A 3 -1.69 8.86 11.71
C VAL A 3 -0.66 9.55 12.58
N LYS A 4 -1.13 10.19 13.67
CA LYS A 4 -0.24 10.86 14.62
C LYS A 4 0.41 9.85 15.56
N ILE A 5 1.71 9.93 15.70
CA ILE A 5 2.46 9.24 16.75
C ILE A 5 2.65 10.23 17.90
N TYR A 6 2.28 9.82 19.10
CA TYR A 6 2.40 10.65 20.30
C TYR A 6 3.68 10.35 21.07
N ASP A 7 4.09 9.06 21.09
CA ASP A 7 5.28 8.65 21.84
C ASP A 7 5.81 7.31 21.33
N VAL A 8 7.08 7.01 21.64
CA VAL A 8 7.73 5.73 21.38
C VAL A 8 8.47 5.32 22.66
N GLY A 9 8.11 4.19 23.22
CA GLY A 9 8.70 3.67 24.44
C GLY A 9 9.52 2.41 24.21
N PHE A 10 10.60 2.29 24.98
CA PHE A 10 11.47 1.13 25.01
C PHE A 10 11.64 0.67 26.44
N SER A 11 11.40 -0.61 26.70
CA SER A 11 11.78 -1.30 27.93
C SER A 11 12.59 -2.53 27.57
N ASP A 12 13.20 -3.19 28.56
CA ASP A 12 14.06 -4.36 28.33
C ASP A 12 13.32 -5.52 27.65
N GLU A 13 11.99 -5.55 27.74
CA GLU A 13 11.16 -6.64 27.20
C GLU A 13 10.19 -6.20 26.09
N ILE A 14 9.85 -4.91 26.02
CA ILE A 14 8.76 -4.43 25.14
C ILE A 14 9.16 -3.12 24.47
N GLN A 15 8.94 -3.06 23.15
CA GLN A 15 8.95 -1.81 22.39
C GLN A 15 7.51 -1.49 22.01
N PHE A 16 7.07 -0.24 22.23
CA PHE A 16 5.71 0.17 21.91
C PHE A 16 5.68 1.57 21.30
N ILE A 17 4.65 1.80 20.50
CA ILE A 17 4.37 3.09 19.88
C ILE A 17 2.99 3.54 20.35
N VAL A 18 2.90 4.76 20.90
CA VAL A 18 1.65 5.40 21.27
C VAL A 18 1.19 6.24 20.10
N MET A 19 0.03 5.94 19.56
CA MET A 19 -0.52 6.65 18.40
C MET A 19 -1.99 7.01 18.60
N GLU A 20 -2.53 7.89 17.78
CA GLU A 20 -3.94 8.19 17.81
C GLU A 20 -4.78 6.93 17.53
N TYR A 21 -5.86 6.81 18.28
CA TYR A 21 -6.86 5.78 17.99
C TYR A 21 -7.73 6.21 16.82
N ILE A 22 -7.95 5.32 15.87
CA ILE A 22 -8.76 5.55 14.68
C ILE A 22 -9.99 4.67 14.76
N ASP A 23 -11.16 5.28 14.88
CA ASP A 23 -12.46 4.61 14.77
C ASP A 23 -12.87 4.55 13.29
N GLY A 24 -12.49 3.48 12.62
CA GLY A 24 -12.69 3.27 11.19
C GLY A 24 -12.35 1.85 10.77
N ILE A 25 -12.41 1.59 9.47
CA ILE A 25 -12.03 0.31 8.86
C ILE A 25 -10.81 0.51 7.97
N THR A 26 -10.08 -0.55 7.68
CA THR A 26 -9.00 -0.49 6.68
C THR A 26 -9.58 -0.39 5.27
N LEU A 27 -8.83 0.23 4.36
CA LEU A 27 -9.19 0.23 2.94
C LEU A 27 -9.28 -1.21 2.39
N LYS A 28 -8.51 -2.15 2.95
CA LYS A 28 -8.61 -3.57 2.62
C LYS A 28 -10.00 -4.12 2.93
N GLU A 29 -10.47 -3.94 4.16
CA GLU A 29 -11.81 -4.39 4.58
C GLU A 29 -12.90 -3.75 3.71
N PHE A 30 -12.73 -2.46 3.38
CA PHE A 30 -13.66 -1.76 2.51
C PHE A 30 -13.70 -2.35 1.09
N ILE A 31 -12.54 -2.62 0.47
CA ILE A 31 -12.46 -3.26 -0.85
C ILE A 31 -13.08 -4.67 -0.80
N GLU A 32 -12.81 -5.46 0.23
CA GLU A 32 -13.38 -6.79 0.41
C GLU A 32 -14.92 -6.77 0.53
N GLN A 33 -15.47 -5.72 1.15
CA GLN A 33 -16.94 -5.54 1.28
C GLN A 33 -17.60 -5.03 0.00
N GLN A 34 -16.95 -4.12 -0.72
CA GLN A 34 -17.53 -3.45 -1.89
C GLN A 34 -17.21 -4.17 -3.21
N GLY A 35 -16.12 -4.94 -3.26
CA GLY A 35 -15.58 -5.50 -4.50
C GLY A 35 -14.97 -4.41 -5.39
N VAL A 36 -15.49 -4.25 -6.61
CA VAL A 36 -15.03 -3.22 -7.55
C VAL A 36 -15.58 -1.86 -7.17
N LEU A 37 -14.70 -0.87 -7.02
CA LEU A 37 -15.09 0.50 -6.71
C LEU A 37 -15.40 1.30 -7.99
N ARG A 38 -16.30 2.28 -7.87
CA ARG A 38 -16.44 3.28 -8.93
C ARG A 38 -15.15 4.08 -9.05
N TRP A 39 -14.74 4.37 -10.28
CA TRP A 39 -13.47 5.08 -10.53
C TRP A 39 -13.36 6.43 -9.80
N LYS A 40 -14.51 7.16 -9.61
CA LYS A 40 -14.52 8.43 -8.86
C LYS A 40 -14.18 8.22 -7.38
N ASP A 41 -14.67 7.15 -6.76
CA ASP A 41 -14.41 6.84 -5.36
C ASP A 41 -12.97 6.37 -5.19
N ALA A 42 -12.45 5.54 -6.10
CA ALA A 42 -11.05 5.13 -6.11
C ALA A 42 -10.11 6.35 -6.24
N LEU A 43 -10.39 7.28 -7.17
CA LEU A 43 -9.62 8.52 -7.31
C LEU A 43 -9.69 9.41 -6.07
N HIS A 44 -10.84 9.47 -5.38
CA HIS A 44 -10.98 10.22 -4.15
C HIS A 44 -10.02 9.70 -3.07
N PHE A 45 -9.92 8.37 -2.89
CA PHE A 45 -8.99 7.77 -1.94
C PHE A 45 -7.54 7.96 -2.37
N VAL A 46 -7.21 7.65 -3.63
CA VAL A 46 -5.85 7.81 -4.16
C VAL A 46 -5.35 9.24 -4.03
N THR A 47 -6.18 10.24 -4.33
CA THR A 47 -5.80 11.65 -4.18
C THR A 47 -5.41 11.98 -2.75
N GLN A 48 -6.13 11.48 -1.76
CA GLN A 48 -5.81 11.71 -0.35
C GLN A 48 -4.53 10.98 0.07
N ILE A 49 -4.33 9.74 -0.42
CA ILE A 49 -3.10 8.95 -0.17
C ILE A 49 -1.89 9.68 -0.74
N LEU A 50 -1.96 10.13 -2.01
CA LEU A 50 -0.87 10.85 -2.67
C LEU A 50 -0.53 12.17 -1.94
N ARG A 51 -1.52 12.90 -1.42
CA ARG A 51 -1.28 14.10 -0.59
C ARG A 51 -0.57 13.78 0.72
N ALA A 52 -0.91 12.66 1.35
CA ALA A 52 -0.22 12.19 2.55
C ALA A 52 1.23 11.80 2.25
N LEU A 53 1.46 11.05 1.16
CA LEU A 53 2.79 10.66 0.71
C LEU A 53 3.63 11.87 0.32
N GLN A 54 3.08 12.84 -0.43
CA GLN A 54 3.77 14.07 -0.79
C GLN A 54 4.29 14.79 0.46
N HIS A 55 3.45 14.94 1.50
CA HIS A 55 3.85 15.57 2.76
C HIS A 55 5.00 14.82 3.46
N ALA A 56 5.04 13.50 3.39
CA ALA A 56 6.13 12.70 3.94
C ALA A 56 7.40 12.79 3.09
N HIS A 57 7.26 12.69 1.77
CA HIS A 57 8.36 12.77 0.79
C HIS A 57 9.07 14.13 0.86
N ASP A 58 8.32 15.25 1.00
CA ASP A 58 8.88 16.60 1.20
C ASP A 58 9.77 16.69 2.46
N LYS A 59 9.64 15.73 3.39
CA LYS A 59 10.47 15.60 4.60
C LYS A 59 11.53 14.51 4.50
N GLY A 60 11.71 13.93 3.32
CA GLY A 60 12.65 12.85 3.08
C GLY A 60 12.21 11.49 3.67
N ILE A 61 10.91 11.32 3.99
CA ILE A 61 10.37 10.10 4.56
C ILE A 61 9.66 9.31 3.47
N VAL A 62 10.16 8.12 3.15
CA VAL A 62 9.55 7.16 2.22
C VAL A 62 8.85 6.08 3.03
N HIS A 63 7.61 5.74 2.66
CA HIS A 63 6.77 4.79 3.41
C HIS A 63 7.22 3.34 3.24
N ARG A 64 7.45 2.89 2.01
CA ARG A 64 7.97 1.57 1.60
C ARG A 64 7.07 0.35 1.85
N ASP A 65 5.90 0.52 2.41
CA ASP A 65 4.91 -0.56 2.64
C ASP A 65 3.48 -0.04 2.42
N ILE A 66 3.28 0.70 1.33
CA ILE A 66 1.95 1.18 0.93
C ILE A 66 1.11 0.00 0.46
N LYS A 67 -0.04 -0.20 1.11
CA LYS A 67 -1.01 -1.26 0.84
C LYS A 67 -2.35 -0.94 1.52
N PRO A 68 -3.47 -1.56 1.10
CA PRO A 68 -4.79 -1.26 1.65
C PRO A 68 -4.92 -1.49 3.16
N GLN A 69 -4.12 -2.40 3.74
CA GLN A 69 -4.09 -2.65 5.19
C GLN A 69 -3.55 -1.47 5.99
N ASN A 70 -2.68 -0.65 5.38
CA ASN A 70 -2.04 0.50 6.01
C ASN A 70 -2.77 1.82 5.73
N ILE A 71 -3.98 1.76 5.19
CA ILE A 71 -4.85 2.91 4.94
C ILE A 71 -6.12 2.76 5.76
N MET A 72 -6.35 3.66 6.70
CA MET A 72 -7.60 3.72 7.48
C MET A 72 -8.61 4.63 6.78
N LEU A 73 -9.84 4.17 6.71
CA LEU A 73 -10.98 4.87 6.12
C LEU A 73 -11.99 5.22 7.20
N PHE A 74 -12.40 6.49 7.24
CA PHE A 74 -13.43 7.00 8.11
C PHE A 74 -14.81 6.98 7.42
N PRO A 75 -15.92 7.01 8.20
CA PRO A 75 -17.28 7.02 7.64
C PRO A 75 -17.57 8.21 6.72
N ASP A 76 -16.88 9.33 6.88
CA ASP A 76 -17.00 10.54 6.05
C ASP A 76 -16.21 10.47 4.73
N GLY A 77 -15.52 9.35 4.46
CA GLY A 77 -14.70 9.15 3.26
C GLY A 77 -13.29 9.76 3.37
N THR A 78 -12.91 10.31 4.51
CA THR A 78 -11.51 10.71 4.72
C THR A 78 -10.62 9.49 5.02
N ILE A 79 -9.32 9.61 4.71
CA ILE A 79 -8.36 8.53 4.99
C ILE A 79 -7.18 9.02 5.86
N LYS A 80 -6.54 8.06 6.51
CA LYS A 80 -5.22 8.24 7.11
C LYS A 80 -4.29 7.09 6.74
N VAL A 81 -3.06 7.44 6.37
CA VAL A 81 -1.97 6.49 6.13
C VAL A 81 -1.30 6.16 7.46
N MET A 82 -1.10 4.87 7.71
CA MET A 82 -0.46 4.32 8.93
C MET A 82 0.90 3.72 8.60
N ASP A 83 1.67 3.43 9.66
CA ASP A 83 2.86 2.58 9.64
C ASP A 83 4.00 3.05 8.72
N PHE A 84 4.28 4.37 8.68
CA PHE A 84 5.42 4.93 7.97
C PHE A 84 6.75 4.33 8.48
N GLY A 85 7.50 3.69 7.58
CA GLY A 85 8.91 3.34 7.77
C GLY A 85 9.22 2.26 8.82
N ILE A 86 8.21 1.68 9.50
CA ILE A 86 8.41 0.67 10.56
C ILE A 86 9.01 -0.63 9.99
N ALA A 87 8.75 -0.95 8.73
CA ALA A 87 9.18 -2.19 8.09
C ALA A 87 10.69 -2.34 7.84
N ARG A 88 11.49 -1.28 7.96
CA ARG A 88 12.93 -1.35 7.70
C ARG A 88 13.76 -1.91 8.87
N PHE A 89 13.28 -1.78 10.10
CA PHE A 89 14.02 -2.26 11.27
C PHE A 89 13.98 -3.79 11.45
N SER A 90 13.00 -4.48 10.85
CA SER A 90 12.83 -5.93 10.98
C SER A 90 13.59 -6.76 9.95
N ARG A 91 14.26 -6.17 8.96
CA ARG A 91 14.98 -6.89 7.88
C ARG A 91 16.48 -7.09 8.13
N ILE A 92 17.04 -6.53 9.19
CA ILE A 92 18.49 -6.65 9.49
C ILE A 92 18.84 -8.02 10.10
N ASP A 93 17.87 -8.70 10.71
CA ASP A 93 18.09 -10.02 11.32
C ASP A 93 17.48 -11.13 10.45
N GLY A 94 18.17 -11.60 9.46
CA GLY A 94 17.97 -12.77 8.60
C GLY A 94 17.01 -13.91 9.01
N LYS A 95 15.90 -13.61 9.68
CA LYS A 95 14.91 -14.58 10.17
C LYS A 95 13.55 -14.39 9.52
N THR A 96 13.20 -15.36 8.71
CA THR A 96 11.85 -15.86 8.34
C THR A 96 10.83 -14.84 7.85
N LEU A 97 10.43 -15.00 6.59
CA LEU A 97 9.18 -14.51 6.00
C LEU A 97 8.00 -14.88 6.91
N SER A 98 7.54 -13.95 7.74
CA SER A 98 6.32 -14.12 8.53
C SER A 98 5.09 -13.97 7.62
N ASP A 99 3.94 -14.52 8.03
CA ASP A 99 2.67 -14.44 7.29
C ASP A 99 2.27 -12.99 6.90
N LYS A 100 2.73 -11.98 7.66
CA LYS A 100 2.58 -10.55 7.31
C LYS A 100 3.31 -10.16 6.03
N THR A 101 4.38 -10.86 5.65
CA THR A 101 5.16 -10.60 4.43
C THR A 101 4.43 -11.09 3.18
N ILE A 102 3.61 -12.15 3.29
CA ILE A 102 2.90 -12.77 2.17
C ILE A 102 1.90 -11.78 1.54
N GLY A 103 1.16 -11.01 2.34
CA GLY A 103 0.21 -10.02 1.84
C GLY A 103 0.85 -8.77 1.22
N SER A 104 2.05 -8.39 1.65
CA SER A 104 2.75 -7.18 1.19
C SER A 104 3.39 -7.33 -0.19
N VAL A 105 3.72 -8.56 -0.61
CA VAL A 105 4.39 -8.80 -1.88
C VAL A 105 3.55 -8.39 -3.10
N HIS A 106 2.23 -8.38 -2.98
CA HIS A 106 1.34 -7.95 -4.08
C HIS A 106 1.44 -6.46 -4.42
N TYR A 107 2.00 -5.63 -3.54
CA TYR A 107 2.12 -4.17 -3.71
C TYR A 107 3.59 -3.73 -3.79
N ILE A 108 4.53 -4.68 -3.85
CA ILE A 108 5.96 -4.41 -3.88
C ILE A 108 6.36 -3.77 -5.21
N SER A 109 7.23 -2.77 -5.16
CA SER A 109 7.80 -2.20 -6.39
C SER A 109 8.89 -3.10 -6.99
N PRO A 110 9.17 -2.99 -8.30
CA PRO A 110 10.24 -3.77 -8.95
C PRO A 110 11.61 -3.61 -8.29
N GLU A 111 11.98 -2.40 -7.88
CA GLU A 111 13.23 -2.12 -7.19
C GLU A 111 13.27 -2.73 -5.78
N GLN A 112 12.14 -2.74 -5.06
CA GLN A 112 12.06 -3.44 -3.79
C GLN A 112 12.18 -4.95 -3.97
N ALA A 113 11.55 -5.52 -4.99
CA ALA A 113 11.63 -6.95 -5.31
C ALA A 113 13.06 -7.39 -5.65
N ARG A 114 13.87 -6.54 -6.30
CA ARG A 114 15.29 -6.78 -6.56
C ARG A 114 16.19 -6.56 -5.34
N GLY A 115 15.71 -5.86 -4.30
CA GLY A 115 16.53 -5.44 -3.17
C GLY A 115 17.36 -4.19 -3.43
N ASP A 116 17.02 -3.43 -4.47
CA ASP A 116 17.66 -2.17 -4.85
C ASP A 116 17.31 -1.04 -3.87
N MET A 117 17.97 0.11 -4.02
CA MET A 117 17.63 1.32 -3.25
C MET A 117 16.23 1.80 -3.64
N THR A 118 15.43 2.11 -2.62
CA THR A 118 14.04 2.56 -2.77
C THR A 118 13.91 4.04 -2.44
N ASP A 119 13.20 4.76 -3.27
CA ASP A 119 12.84 6.16 -3.08
C ASP A 119 11.31 6.36 -3.09
N GLU A 120 10.86 7.60 -3.22
CA GLU A 120 9.44 7.96 -3.28
C GLU A 120 8.66 7.29 -4.41
N ARG A 121 9.32 6.92 -5.51
CA ARG A 121 8.70 6.24 -6.65
C ARG A 121 8.19 4.86 -6.30
N SER A 122 8.82 4.18 -5.33
CA SER A 122 8.34 2.90 -4.83
C SER A 122 6.95 3.00 -4.19
N ASP A 123 6.70 4.08 -3.44
CA ASP A 123 5.38 4.33 -2.86
C ASP A 123 4.33 4.62 -3.94
N ILE A 124 4.71 5.40 -4.98
CA ILE A 124 3.82 5.72 -6.11
C ILE A 124 3.45 4.46 -6.88
N TYR A 125 4.41 3.55 -7.12
CA TYR A 125 4.13 2.26 -7.74
C TYR A 125 3.09 1.45 -6.93
N SER A 126 3.27 1.36 -5.62
CA SER A 126 2.34 0.66 -4.74
C SER A 126 0.93 1.28 -4.74
N VAL A 127 0.82 2.62 -4.85
CA VAL A 127 -0.46 3.31 -5.05
C VAL A 127 -1.10 2.92 -6.39
N GLY A 128 -0.32 2.80 -7.47
CA GLY A 128 -0.79 2.32 -8.77
C GLY A 128 -1.38 0.91 -8.69
N VAL A 129 -0.70 0.00 -7.99
CA VAL A 129 -1.21 -1.37 -7.73
C VAL A 129 -2.52 -1.35 -6.94
N MET A 130 -2.63 -0.51 -5.91
CA MET A 130 -3.90 -0.35 -5.16
C MET A 130 -5.02 0.22 -6.03
N LEU A 131 -4.73 1.21 -6.87
CA LEU A 131 -5.72 1.79 -7.80
C LEU A 131 -6.24 0.71 -8.76
N TYR A 132 -5.32 -0.08 -9.34
CA TYR A 132 -5.68 -1.20 -10.19
C TYR A 132 -6.64 -2.17 -9.49
N GLU A 133 -6.30 -2.59 -8.25
CA GLU A 133 -7.16 -3.49 -7.47
C GLU A 133 -8.55 -2.88 -7.19
N MET A 134 -8.61 -1.62 -6.79
CA MET A 134 -9.88 -0.92 -6.55
C MET A 134 -10.77 -0.85 -7.79
N LEU A 135 -10.17 -0.63 -8.96
CA LEU A 135 -10.89 -0.47 -10.23
C LEU A 135 -11.31 -1.77 -10.88
N THR A 136 -10.54 -2.86 -10.67
CA THR A 136 -10.76 -4.14 -11.37
C THR A 136 -11.26 -5.24 -10.45
N GLY A 137 -11.15 -5.06 -9.12
CA GLY A 137 -11.40 -6.10 -8.13
C GLY A 137 -10.34 -7.21 -8.12
N ARG A 138 -9.23 -7.03 -8.85
CA ARG A 138 -8.15 -8.00 -8.98
C ARG A 138 -6.81 -7.30 -8.79
N LYS A 139 -5.83 -8.01 -8.24
CA LYS A 139 -4.44 -7.55 -8.22
C LYS A 139 -3.84 -7.70 -9.62
N PRO A 140 -2.91 -6.79 -10.02
CA PRO A 140 -2.28 -6.89 -11.35
C PRO A 140 -1.47 -8.17 -11.52
N PHE A 141 -0.85 -8.64 -10.42
CA PHE A 141 -0.04 -9.85 -10.42
C PHE A 141 -0.45 -10.76 -9.25
N ASP A 142 -0.55 -12.06 -9.54
CA ASP A 142 -0.82 -13.12 -8.59
C ASP A 142 0.04 -14.35 -8.92
N GLY A 143 0.24 -15.26 -7.96
CA GLY A 143 1.09 -16.42 -8.17
C GLY A 143 1.03 -17.40 -6.99
N GLU A 144 1.58 -18.60 -7.20
CA GLU A 144 1.57 -19.70 -6.25
C GLU A 144 2.35 -19.41 -4.95
N ASN A 145 3.28 -18.47 -4.98
CA ASN A 145 4.12 -18.09 -3.85
C ASN A 145 4.62 -16.65 -3.98
N PRO A 146 5.10 -16.04 -2.87
CA PRO A 146 5.59 -14.67 -2.88
C PRO A 146 6.71 -14.37 -3.88
N VAL A 147 7.58 -15.35 -4.15
CA VAL A 147 8.69 -15.18 -5.10
C VAL A 147 8.16 -15.07 -6.52
N ALA A 148 7.18 -15.90 -6.90
CA ALA A 148 6.55 -15.84 -8.22
C ALA A 148 5.85 -14.49 -8.45
N ILE A 149 5.17 -13.94 -7.43
CA ILE A 149 4.53 -12.62 -7.50
C ILE A 149 5.58 -11.51 -7.67
N ALA A 150 6.65 -11.54 -6.87
CA ALA A 150 7.75 -10.56 -6.96
C ALA A 150 8.42 -10.57 -8.34
N LEU A 151 8.64 -11.75 -8.94
CA LEU A 151 9.19 -11.89 -10.28
C LEU A 151 8.27 -11.25 -11.34
N LYS A 152 6.96 -11.39 -11.23
CA LYS A 152 6.01 -10.74 -12.14
C LYS A 152 6.08 -9.23 -12.07
N HIS A 153 6.14 -8.64 -10.86
CA HIS A 153 6.37 -7.21 -10.69
C HIS A 153 7.65 -6.69 -11.38
N MET A 154 8.63 -7.57 -11.56
CA MET A 154 9.92 -7.21 -12.19
C MET A 154 9.95 -7.41 -13.71
N GLN A 155 9.12 -8.29 -14.26
CA GLN A 155 9.32 -8.84 -15.61
C GLN A 155 8.06 -8.82 -16.48
N GLU A 156 6.87 -8.67 -15.92
CA GLU A 156 5.62 -8.73 -16.65
C GLU A 156 4.91 -7.37 -16.65
N ASP A 157 4.19 -7.08 -17.71
CA ASP A 157 3.22 -5.99 -17.74
C ASP A 157 1.86 -6.49 -17.22
N PRO A 158 1.13 -5.65 -16.48
CA PRO A 158 -0.21 -6.02 -16.02
C PRO A 158 -1.19 -6.07 -17.20
N VAL A 159 -2.24 -6.87 -17.06
CA VAL A 159 -3.37 -6.80 -18.01
C VAL A 159 -3.95 -5.39 -17.95
N PRO A 160 -4.16 -4.71 -19.10
CA PRO A 160 -4.76 -3.39 -19.12
C PRO A 160 -6.09 -3.36 -18.33
N PRO A 161 -6.30 -2.44 -17.39
CA PRO A 161 -7.48 -2.48 -16.52
C PRO A 161 -8.79 -2.35 -17.29
N ARG A 162 -8.82 -1.70 -18.46
CA ARG A 162 -10.01 -1.62 -19.32
C ARG A 162 -10.34 -2.91 -20.06
N GLU A 163 -9.42 -3.84 -20.20
CA GLU A 163 -9.75 -5.20 -20.68
C GLU A 163 -10.60 -5.95 -19.66
N ILE A 164 -10.44 -5.65 -18.36
CA ILE A 164 -11.21 -6.25 -17.27
C ILE A 164 -12.49 -5.44 -17.03
N MET A 165 -12.38 -4.11 -17.01
CA MET A 165 -13.46 -3.17 -16.71
C MET A 165 -13.51 -2.04 -17.76
N PRO A 166 -14.21 -2.25 -18.88
CA PRO A 166 -14.28 -1.28 -19.99
C PRO A 166 -14.89 0.09 -19.60
N SER A 167 -15.55 0.18 -18.45
CA SER A 167 -16.13 1.43 -17.93
C SER A 167 -15.11 2.38 -17.30
N ILE A 168 -13.84 1.93 -17.13
CA ILE A 168 -12.76 2.78 -16.66
C ILE A 168 -12.43 3.82 -17.74
N PRO A 169 -12.34 5.13 -17.40
CA PRO A 169 -11.89 6.15 -18.34
C PRO A 169 -10.49 5.85 -18.88
N GLU A 170 -10.28 6.11 -20.18
CA GLU A 170 -8.98 5.88 -20.84
C GLU A 170 -7.81 6.58 -20.13
N ALA A 171 -8.01 7.83 -19.73
CA ALA A 171 -7.03 8.61 -18.97
C ALA A 171 -6.66 8.05 -17.58
N LEU A 172 -7.27 6.97 -17.12
CA LEU A 172 -6.88 6.26 -15.89
C LEU A 172 -6.14 4.94 -16.16
N GLU A 173 -6.08 4.53 -17.42
CA GLU A 173 -5.32 3.36 -17.85
C GLU A 173 -3.87 3.73 -18.21
N GLU A 174 -3.65 4.96 -18.69
CA GLU A 174 -2.35 5.53 -19.05
C GLU A 174 -1.48 5.84 -17.81
#